data_763e8362631eeb3a94374ec2f5358d80
#
_entry.id   763e8362631eeb3a94374ec2f5358d80
#
_cell.length_a   1.000
_cell.length_b   1.000
_cell.length_c   1.000
_cell.angle_alpha   90.00
_cell.angle_beta   90.00
_cell.angle_gamma   90.00
#
_symmetry.space_group_name_H-M   'P 1'
#
loop_
_entity.id
_entity.type
_entity.pdbx_description
1 polymer ?
#
loop_
_entity_poly.entity_id
_entity_poly.type
_entity_poly.pdbx_seq_one_letter_code
_entity_poly.pdbx_strand_id
1 'polypeptide(L)'
;MTERELLKDKKRIVIKIGSSSLTHAETGDLNLAKIEKLVRIISDMRGMGKEVILVSSGAIATGRQTLGGKKPETVAEKQAYAAVGQARLMMVYQKLFSEYNQTAAQILITKATILDDTSRTNAKNTFNELLKLG
;
A
#
# COMPACT_ATOMS: atom_id res chain seq x y z
N MET A 1 -20.95 19.15 15.37
CA MET A 1 -20.16 17.94 15.04
C MET A 1 -19.08 18.30 14.04
N THR A 2 -17.82 18.03 14.34
CA THR A 2 -16.72 18.31 13.43
C THR A 2 -16.63 17.23 12.34
N GLU A 3 -15.98 17.56 11.22
CA GLU A 3 -15.73 16.58 10.16
C GLU A 3 -14.97 15.34 10.67
N ARG A 4 -14.05 15.53 11.63
CA ARG A 4 -13.31 14.44 12.26
C ARG A 4 -14.22 13.50 13.06
N GLU A 5 -15.23 14.04 13.71
CA GLU A 5 -16.19 13.23 14.47
C GLU A 5 -17.05 12.37 13.54
N LEU A 6 -17.37 12.91 12.34
CA LEU A 6 -18.11 12.15 11.32
C LEU A 6 -17.32 10.95 10.78
N LEU A 7 -15.98 10.99 10.83
CA LEU A 7 -15.14 9.89 10.36
C LEU A 7 -15.16 8.68 11.29
N LYS A 8 -15.48 8.86 12.57
CA LYS A 8 -15.50 7.76 13.54
C LYS A 8 -16.49 6.65 13.17
N ASP A 9 -17.59 7.02 12.56
CA ASP A 9 -18.66 6.09 12.20
C ASP A 9 -18.47 5.46 10.82
N LYS A 10 -17.43 5.83 10.09
CA LYS A 10 -17.17 5.25 8.77
C LYS A 10 -16.62 3.85 8.92
N LYS A 11 -17.20 2.93 8.16
CA LYS A 11 -16.79 1.52 8.19
C LYS A 11 -15.60 1.25 7.27
N ARG A 12 -15.60 1.83 6.07
CA ARG A 12 -14.56 1.63 5.06
C ARG A 12 -13.66 2.86 5.01
N ILE A 13 -12.36 2.62 5.14
CA ILE A 13 -11.34 3.68 5.18
C ILE A 13 -10.29 3.40 4.12
N VAL A 14 -9.96 4.40 3.33
CA VAL A 14 -8.85 4.37 2.38
C VAL A 14 -7.74 5.26 2.90
N ILE A 15 -6.55 4.68 3.07
CA ILE A 15 -5.36 5.40 3.51
C ILE A 15 -4.37 5.44 2.36
N LYS A 16 -3.98 6.63 1.95
CA LYS A 16 -2.92 6.83 0.96
C LYS A 16 -1.63 7.23 1.65
N ILE A 17 -0.53 6.55 1.30
CA ILE A 17 0.79 6.87 1.80
C ILE A 17 1.78 7.05 0.64
N GLY A 18 2.48 8.17 0.64
CA GLY A 18 3.48 8.50 -0.38
C GLY A 18 4.86 7.93 -0.08
N SER A 19 5.71 7.85 -1.10
CA SER A 19 7.07 7.31 -0.98
C SER A 19 7.93 8.06 0.03
N SER A 20 7.80 9.38 0.11
CA SER A 20 8.56 10.20 1.05
C SER A 20 8.23 9.90 2.52
N SER A 21 7.02 9.42 2.79
CA SER A 21 6.61 9.00 4.15
C SER A 21 7.09 7.60 4.49
N LEU A 22 7.39 6.77 3.48
CA LEU A 22 7.81 5.38 3.65
C LEU A 22 9.33 5.21 3.75
N THR A 23 10.09 6.21 3.34
CA THR A 23 11.55 6.12 3.26
C THR A 23 12.23 7.16 4.13
N HIS A 24 13.46 6.86 4.52
CA HIS A 24 14.35 7.84 5.15
C HIS A 24 14.86 8.81 4.09
N ALA A 25 14.76 10.11 4.35
CA ALA A 25 15.19 11.15 3.41
C ALA A 25 16.69 11.08 3.12
N GLU A 26 17.50 10.71 4.13
CA GLU A 26 18.95 10.69 4.04
C GLU A 26 19.48 9.50 3.25
N THR A 27 18.88 8.33 3.39
CA THR A 27 19.42 7.08 2.82
C THR A 27 18.56 6.52 1.69
N GLY A 28 17.27 6.86 1.65
CA GLY A 28 16.30 6.25 0.75
C GLY A 28 15.83 4.86 1.20
N ASP A 29 16.36 4.34 2.32
CA ASP A 29 15.90 3.07 2.88
C ASP A 29 14.47 3.16 3.39
N LEU A 30 13.76 2.03 3.40
CA LEU A 30 12.44 1.97 4.01
C LEU A 30 12.51 2.31 5.49
N ASN A 31 11.64 3.21 5.91
CA ASN A 31 11.49 3.56 7.31
C ASN A 31 10.60 2.53 8.00
N LEU A 32 11.20 1.45 8.47
CA LEU A 32 10.47 0.33 9.06
C LEU A 32 9.69 0.73 10.31
N ALA A 33 10.18 1.70 11.08
CA ALA A 33 9.47 2.20 12.26
C ALA A 33 8.15 2.88 11.89
N LYS A 34 8.16 3.70 10.83
CA LYS A 34 6.93 4.34 10.35
C LYS A 34 5.97 3.34 9.72
N ILE A 35 6.49 2.37 8.96
CA ILE A 35 5.66 1.32 8.34
C ILE A 35 5.05 0.45 9.43
N GLU A 36 5.81 0.06 10.44
CA GLU A 36 5.30 -0.73 11.58
C GLU A 36 4.19 0.03 12.31
N LYS A 37 4.38 1.31 12.57
CA LYS A 37 3.36 2.14 13.22
C LYS A 37 2.07 2.21 12.38
N LEU A 38 2.20 2.36 11.08
CA LEU A 38 1.06 2.36 10.16
C LEU A 38 0.33 1.02 10.19
N VAL A 39 1.07 -0.08 10.10
CA VAL A 39 0.51 -1.45 10.16
C VAL A 39 -0.21 -1.68 11.48
N ARG A 40 0.36 -1.25 12.59
CA ARG A 40 -0.25 -1.37 13.92
C ARG A 40 -1.56 -0.60 14.00
N ILE A 41 -1.60 0.64 13.50
CA ILE A 41 -2.81 1.46 13.47
C ILE A 41 -3.90 0.81 12.60
N ILE A 42 -3.53 0.31 11.42
CA ILE A 42 -4.47 -0.38 10.54
C ILE A 42 -5.00 -1.64 11.20
N SER A 43 -4.14 -2.41 11.86
CA SER A 43 -4.52 -3.63 12.58
C SER A 43 -5.51 -3.32 13.70
N ASP A 44 -5.31 -2.22 14.43
CA ASP A 44 -6.25 -1.75 15.46
C ASP A 44 -7.61 -1.38 14.85
N MET A 45 -7.61 -0.68 13.72
CA MET A 45 -8.85 -0.33 13.01
C MET A 45 -9.60 -1.58 12.54
N ARG A 46 -8.87 -2.57 12.04
CA ARG A 46 -9.45 -3.87 11.67
C ARG A 46 -10.08 -4.56 12.89
N GLY A 47 -9.40 -4.52 14.02
CA GLY A 47 -9.92 -5.04 15.28
C GLY A 47 -11.22 -4.37 15.75
N MET A 48 -11.44 -3.13 15.34
CA MET A 48 -12.69 -2.40 15.58
C MET A 48 -13.78 -2.68 14.54
N GLY A 49 -13.56 -3.62 13.63
CA GLY A 49 -14.52 -4.00 12.60
C GLY A 49 -14.50 -3.12 11.36
N LYS A 50 -13.50 -2.27 11.20
CA LYS A 50 -13.38 -1.42 10.02
C LYS A 50 -12.74 -2.16 8.85
N GLU A 51 -13.13 -1.80 7.64
CA GLU A 51 -12.53 -2.25 6.39
C GLU A 51 -11.48 -1.23 5.97
N VAL A 52 -10.24 -1.67 5.74
CA VAL A 52 -9.14 -0.75 5.40
C VAL A 52 -8.51 -1.12 4.07
N ILE A 53 -8.36 -0.12 3.22
CA ILE A 53 -7.63 -0.21 1.95
C ILE A 53 -6.43 0.73 2.05
N LEU A 54 -5.24 0.17 1.90
CA LEU A 54 -4.00 0.94 1.91
C LEU A 54 -3.51 1.15 0.48
N VAL A 55 -3.41 2.40 0.08
CA VAL A 55 -2.85 2.80 -1.22
C VAL A 55 -1.42 3.28 -0.99
N SER A 56 -0.46 2.47 -1.37
CA SER A 56 0.95 2.73 -1.11
C SER A 56 1.71 3.07 -2.38
N SER A 57 2.53 4.09 -2.31
CA SER A 57 3.58 4.41 -3.28
C SER A 57 4.92 3.82 -2.82
N GLY A 58 5.98 4.08 -3.57
CA GLY A 58 7.35 3.82 -3.13
C GLY A 58 8.03 2.62 -3.78
N ALA A 59 7.38 1.93 -4.73
CA ALA A 59 7.98 0.78 -5.40
C ALA A 59 9.28 1.14 -6.15
N ILE A 60 9.28 2.22 -6.91
CA ILE A 60 10.47 2.65 -7.67
C ILE A 60 11.61 3.02 -6.73
N ALA A 61 11.33 3.82 -5.72
CA ALA A 61 12.33 4.24 -4.73
C ALA A 61 12.93 3.05 -3.98
N THR A 62 12.09 2.10 -3.59
CA THR A 62 12.51 0.88 -2.90
C THR A 62 13.37 0.01 -3.81
N GLY A 63 13.00 -0.14 -5.08
CA GLY A 63 13.78 -0.90 -6.06
C GLY A 63 15.12 -0.26 -6.34
N ARG A 64 15.15 1.05 -6.49
CA ARG A 64 16.40 1.81 -6.65
C ARG A 64 17.34 1.57 -5.47
N GLN A 65 16.83 1.69 -4.27
CA GLN A 65 17.63 1.48 -3.06
C GLN A 65 18.15 0.05 -2.95
N THR A 66 17.31 -0.93 -3.22
CA THR A 66 17.67 -2.35 -3.16
C THR A 66 18.79 -2.69 -4.14
N LEU A 67 18.75 -2.12 -5.33
CA LEU A 67 19.73 -2.39 -6.38
C LEU A 67 20.96 -1.46 -6.33
N GLY A 68 20.98 -0.48 -5.43
CA GLY A 68 22.05 0.52 -5.35
C GLY A 68 22.16 1.37 -6.61
N GLY A 69 21.05 1.53 -7.32
CA GLY A 69 21.02 2.14 -8.64
C GLY A 69 20.98 3.65 -8.66
N LYS A 70 21.23 4.20 -9.84
CA LYS A 70 21.10 5.62 -10.13
C LYS A 70 19.63 5.99 -10.29
N LYS A 71 19.34 7.28 -10.31
CA LYS A 71 18.00 7.77 -10.63
C LYS A 71 17.60 7.23 -12.02
N PRO A 72 16.41 6.62 -12.15
CA PRO A 72 15.97 6.08 -13.43
C PRO A 72 15.73 7.21 -14.44
N GLU A 73 16.24 7.04 -15.65
CA GLU A 73 16.11 8.02 -16.72
C GLU A 73 15.11 7.55 -17.79
N THR A 74 14.95 6.24 -17.95
CA THR A 74 14.06 5.65 -18.94
C THR A 74 12.84 5.01 -18.30
N VAL A 75 11.79 4.82 -19.10
CA VAL A 75 10.58 4.08 -18.65
C VAL A 75 10.94 2.65 -18.29
N ALA A 76 11.81 2.00 -19.08
CA ALA A 76 12.25 0.64 -18.82
C ALA A 76 12.97 0.52 -17.46
N GLU A 77 13.83 1.47 -17.12
CA GLU A 77 14.51 1.51 -15.82
C GLU A 77 13.51 1.70 -14.67
N LYS A 78 12.56 2.62 -14.84
CA LYS A 78 11.49 2.83 -13.83
C LYS A 78 10.67 1.57 -13.61
N GLN A 79 10.30 0.87 -14.68
CA GLN A 79 9.55 -0.37 -14.59
C GLN A 79 10.37 -1.48 -13.92
N ALA A 80 11.66 -1.58 -14.24
CA ALA A 80 12.55 -2.56 -13.61
C ALA A 80 12.69 -2.29 -12.11
N TYR A 81 12.91 -1.05 -11.72
CA TYR A 81 13.00 -0.67 -10.31
C TYR A 81 11.67 -0.91 -9.58
N ALA A 82 10.55 -0.59 -10.23
CA ALA A 82 9.24 -0.85 -9.66
C ALA A 82 8.99 -2.35 -9.45
N ALA A 83 9.41 -3.20 -10.36
CA ALA A 83 9.26 -4.65 -10.25
C ALA A 83 10.00 -5.21 -9.03
N VAL A 84 11.25 -4.79 -8.82
CA VAL A 84 12.05 -5.20 -7.66
C VAL A 84 11.48 -4.60 -6.38
N GLY A 85 11.21 -3.31 -6.40
CA GLY A 85 10.74 -2.57 -5.24
C GLY A 85 9.36 -2.99 -4.77
N GLN A 86 8.46 -3.30 -5.69
CA GLN A 86 7.12 -3.77 -5.35
C GLN A 86 7.16 -5.11 -4.60
N ALA A 87 7.96 -6.04 -5.05
CA ALA A 87 8.13 -7.32 -4.37
C ALA A 87 8.66 -7.14 -2.94
N ARG A 88 9.68 -6.28 -2.77
CA ARG A 88 10.26 -5.99 -1.45
C ARG A 88 9.27 -5.27 -0.55
N LEU A 89 8.59 -4.26 -1.06
CA LEU A 89 7.62 -3.47 -0.31
C LEU A 89 6.46 -4.35 0.19
N MET A 90 5.94 -5.19 -0.68
CA MET A 90 4.85 -6.11 -0.31
C MET A 90 5.31 -7.15 0.70
N MET A 91 6.55 -7.63 0.59
CA MET A 91 7.13 -8.55 1.58
C MET A 91 7.19 -7.89 2.98
N VAL A 92 7.60 -6.64 3.05
CA VAL A 92 7.64 -5.89 4.31
C VAL A 92 6.23 -5.73 4.89
N TYR A 93 5.26 -5.33 4.10
CA TYR A 93 3.87 -5.22 4.54
C TYR A 93 3.32 -6.57 5.04
N GLN A 94 3.49 -7.63 4.26
CA GLN A 94 2.99 -8.95 4.65
C GLN A 94 3.61 -9.44 5.95
N LYS A 95 4.91 -9.26 6.12
CA LYS A 95 5.61 -9.64 7.33
C LYS A 95 5.08 -8.89 8.55
N LEU A 96 4.94 -7.58 8.45
CA LEU A 96 4.47 -6.76 9.55
C LEU A 96 3.01 -7.03 9.89
N PHE A 97 2.14 -7.15 8.90
CA PHE A 97 0.74 -7.50 9.14
C PHE A 97 0.60 -8.89 9.76
N SER A 98 1.42 -9.85 9.37
CA SER A 98 1.36 -11.20 9.94
C SER A 98 1.67 -11.21 11.44
N GLU A 99 2.50 -10.29 11.91
CA GLU A 99 2.80 -10.13 13.34
C GLU A 99 1.59 -9.69 14.16
N TYR A 100 0.63 -9.05 13.51
CA TYR A 100 -0.65 -8.65 14.11
C TYR A 100 -1.80 -9.60 13.73
N ASN A 101 -1.50 -10.78 13.19
CA ASN A 101 -2.48 -11.76 12.71
C ASN A 101 -3.43 -11.20 11.67
N GLN A 102 -2.95 -10.28 10.84
CA GLN A 102 -3.71 -9.70 9.73
C GLN A 102 -3.21 -10.25 8.41
N THR A 103 -4.15 -10.54 7.52
CA THR A 103 -3.85 -10.97 6.16
C THR A 103 -3.93 -9.77 5.22
N ALA A 104 -2.87 -9.56 4.44
CA ALA A 104 -2.84 -8.54 3.41
C ALA A 104 -2.95 -9.18 2.03
N ALA A 105 -3.72 -8.56 1.17
CA ALA A 105 -3.79 -8.91 -0.24
C ALA A 105 -3.37 -7.71 -1.09
N GLN A 106 -2.84 -7.98 -2.28
CA GLN A 106 -2.40 -6.96 -3.20
C GLN A 106 -3.31 -6.90 -4.42
N ILE A 107 -3.71 -5.69 -4.79
CA ILE A 107 -4.37 -5.41 -6.06
C ILE A 107 -3.54 -4.38 -6.80
N LEU A 108 -3.12 -4.72 -8.02
CA LEU A 108 -2.40 -3.81 -8.91
C LEU A 108 -3.39 -3.13 -9.85
N ILE A 109 -3.45 -1.81 -9.77
CA ILE A 109 -4.37 -0.98 -10.56
C ILE A 109 -3.57 -0.05 -11.44
N THR A 110 -3.90 -0.04 -12.73
CA THR A 110 -3.37 0.92 -13.69
C THR A 110 -4.48 1.85 -14.18
N LYS A 111 -4.09 2.89 -14.90
CA LYS A 111 -5.05 3.78 -15.56
C LYS A 111 -5.98 2.98 -16.48
N ALA A 112 -5.45 2.00 -17.21
CA ALA A 112 -6.24 1.13 -18.08
C ALA A 112 -7.29 0.34 -17.30
N THR A 113 -6.98 -0.13 -16.09
CA THR A 113 -7.92 -0.83 -15.21
C THR A 113 -9.14 0.04 -14.89
N ILE A 114 -8.93 1.34 -14.65
CA ILE A 114 -10.01 2.26 -14.30
C ILE A 114 -10.84 2.66 -15.51
N LEU A 115 -10.19 2.81 -16.67
CA LEU A 115 -10.85 3.29 -17.90
C LEU A 115 -11.62 2.19 -18.65
N ASP A 116 -11.20 0.93 -18.52
CA ASP A 116 -11.88 -0.21 -19.13
C ASP A 116 -13.02 -0.70 -18.21
N ASP A 117 -14.24 -0.73 -18.72
CA ASP A 117 -15.41 -1.08 -17.91
C ASP A 117 -15.33 -2.49 -17.31
N THR A 118 -14.88 -3.47 -18.09
CA THR A 118 -14.73 -4.85 -17.62
C THR A 118 -13.66 -4.97 -16.54
N SER A 119 -12.49 -4.38 -16.78
CA SER A 119 -11.38 -4.39 -15.81
C SER A 119 -11.75 -3.67 -14.51
N ARG A 120 -12.42 -2.53 -14.63
CA ARG A 120 -12.91 -1.77 -13.47
C ARG A 120 -13.90 -2.57 -12.65
N THR A 121 -14.86 -3.20 -13.29
CA THR A 121 -15.86 -4.05 -12.63
C THR A 121 -15.20 -5.24 -11.94
N ASN A 122 -14.26 -5.91 -12.59
CA ASN A 122 -13.53 -7.02 -12.01
C ASN A 122 -12.70 -6.60 -10.80
N ALA A 123 -12.01 -5.45 -10.89
CA ALA A 123 -11.26 -4.89 -9.77
C ALA A 123 -12.17 -4.58 -8.58
N LYS A 124 -13.30 -3.92 -8.83
CA LYS A 124 -14.30 -3.61 -7.79
C LYS A 124 -14.81 -4.88 -7.11
N ASN A 125 -15.15 -5.90 -7.88
CA ASN A 125 -15.62 -7.17 -7.35
C ASN A 125 -14.55 -7.84 -6.48
N THR A 126 -13.30 -7.81 -6.90
CA THR A 126 -12.17 -8.35 -6.14
C THR A 126 -12.00 -7.62 -4.80
N PHE A 127 -12.04 -6.29 -4.79
CA PHE A 127 -12.00 -5.52 -3.55
C PHE A 127 -13.13 -5.92 -2.60
N ASN A 128 -14.35 -5.99 -3.12
CA ASN A 128 -15.51 -6.33 -2.30
C ASN A 128 -15.41 -7.74 -1.71
N GLU A 129 -14.94 -8.72 -2.49
CA GLU A 129 -14.75 -10.09 -1.98
C GLU A 129 -13.65 -10.14 -0.92
N LEU A 130 -12.52 -9.49 -1.14
CA LEU A 130 -11.43 -9.45 -0.16
C LEU A 130 -11.87 -8.81 1.17
N LEU A 131 -12.60 -7.69 1.10
CA LEU A 131 -13.12 -7.02 2.28
C LEU A 131 -14.16 -7.87 3.01
N LYS A 132 -14.97 -8.63 2.27
CA LYS A 132 -15.96 -9.54 2.82
C LYS A 132 -15.32 -10.75 3.53
N LEU A 133 -14.21 -11.23 3.02
CA LEU A 133 -13.46 -12.34 3.62
C LEU A 133 -12.74 -11.93 4.92
N GLY A 134 -12.53 -10.68 5.12
CA GLY A 134 -11.85 -10.15 6.30
C GLY A 134 -10.37 -9.90 6.07
#